data_214cd11bca7124c7e2784b142729a852
#
_entry.id   214cd11bca7124c7e2784b142729a852
#
_cell.length_a   1.000
_cell.length_b   1.000
_cell.length_c   1.000
_cell.angle_alpha   90.00
_cell.angle_beta   90.00
_cell.angle_gamma   90.00
#
_symmetry.space_group_name_H-M   'P 1'
#
loop_
_entity.id
_entity.type
_entity.pdbx_description
1 polymer ?
#
loop_
_entity_poly.entity_id
_entity_poly.type
_entity_poly.pdbx_seq_one_letter_code
_entity_poly.pdbx_strand_id
1 'polypeptide(L)'
;MIDTILKKQLACGAITLVMSVAFFAGCDRSGPEEEHAHNAGHIEDDGHMHSGQTDHPEVGEDHSTSSHTDPAGERDHASSGLQLTPEQLQRIDLRLATASPGSLHSRISFPGEITLDQDSFIQLVPRISGIITEVKVTTGDKVSAGQVLAVLESPEIGKVKAEFLEASRESRFQEAELERFRNIRKNTNNLIIILDSEPEITELDQGLLGDMAGYGNRLISSYAEYSVARKAFERKQALFEKRISSEKDFLAARGAYEGRRAEYLSLLSDIRYSLEQEWLNSSKARQAGELRQESAASRLSTIGMTEEEISRLAATIDQPDPATNRSNLTSVNLRAPRSGTILERSAGVGARAESDTILFTLAELDHVWANLKAPARDLAHVKTGQLAEISAESGTTATGRIAVVGPLVSEDTRTADVRVVLDNHSGDWTPGLFVRGFINLPGTESTLVVPKKALQNINGEDFVFVPSGEDTFITAPVVKGREDSTSVEIVSGLQPGAKYVAEGSFELKAIIITGAMDPHAGHGH
;
A
#
# COMPACT_ATOMS: atom_id res chain seq x y z
N MET A 1 -5.14 -44.55 25.05
CA MET A 1 -3.91 -45.33 24.82
C MET A 1 -3.75 -45.58 23.31
N ILE A 2 -4.09 -44.56 22.48
CA ILE A 2 -4.00 -44.60 21.01
C ILE A 2 -3.51 -43.22 20.49
N ASP A 3 -2.61 -42.57 21.25
CA ASP A 3 -2.18 -41.20 20.90
C ASP A 3 -0.67 -41.01 20.83
N THR A 4 0.08 -42.10 20.58
CA THR A 4 1.56 -42.06 20.66
C THR A 4 2.28 -42.65 19.43
N ILE A 5 1.60 -42.95 18.33
CA ILE A 5 2.23 -43.60 17.15
C ILE A 5 2.29 -42.67 15.89
N LEU A 6 1.85 -41.41 15.93
CA LEU A 6 1.85 -40.55 14.75
C LEU A 6 2.91 -39.42 14.76
N LYS A 7 4.01 -39.57 15.52
CA LYS A 7 5.09 -38.56 15.58
C LYS A 7 6.50 -39.11 15.30
N LYS A 8 6.65 -40.06 14.39
CA LYS A 8 7.99 -40.51 13.98
C LYS A 8 8.08 -40.97 12.53
N GLN A 9 7.80 -40.07 11.57
CA GLN A 9 8.26 -40.24 10.18
C GLN A 9 8.22 -38.90 9.41
N LEU A 10 9.06 -37.97 9.82
CA LEU A 10 9.37 -36.76 9.01
C LEU A 10 10.81 -36.34 9.33
N ALA A 11 11.77 -37.15 8.92
CA ALA A 11 13.17 -36.75 8.81
C ALA A 11 13.87 -37.77 7.92
N CYS A 12 14.00 -37.48 6.65
CA CYS A 12 15.13 -37.84 5.76
C CYS A 12 14.70 -37.71 4.31
N GLY A 13 15.31 -36.79 3.57
CA GLY A 13 15.11 -36.70 2.13
C GLY A 13 15.44 -35.33 1.53
N ALA A 14 16.60 -34.76 1.91
CA ALA A 14 17.20 -33.68 1.12
C ALA A 14 17.91 -34.32 -0.09
N ILE A 15 17.37 -34.15 -1.28
CA ILE A 15 18.05 -34.48 -2.55
C ILE A 15 18.41 -33.15 -3.21
N THR A 16 19.71 -32.94 -3.28
CA THR A 16 20.46 -31.90 -3.98
C THR A 16 20.26 -32.07 -5.49
N LEU A 17 19.67 -31.09 -6.15
CA LEU A 17 19.65 -31.02 -7.62
C LEU A 17 20.69 -30.01 -8.09
N VAL A 18 21.81 -30.51 -8.61
CA VAL A 18 22.87 -29.75 -9.27
C VAL A 18 22.40 -29.39 -10.67
N MET A 19 22.30 -28.10 -10.95
CA MET A 19 22.03 -27.57 -12.29
C MET A 19 23.37 -27.29 -12.99
N SER A 20 23.69 -28.09 -13.98
CA SER A 20 24.80 -27.89 -14.93
C SER A 20 24.44 -26.79 -15.92
N VAL A 21 25.21 -25.70 -15.89
CA VAL A 21 25.24 -24.66 -16.92
C VAL A 21 26.20 -25.10 -18.01
N ALA A 22 25.72 -25.33 -19.19
CA ALA A 22 26.54 -25.52 -20.39
C ALA A 22 26.69 -24.18 -21.13
N PHE A 23 27.92 -23.70 -21.18
CA PHE A 23 28.43 -22.65 -22.05
C PHE A 23 28.50 -23.18 -23.51
N PHE A 24 27.91 -22.47 -24.44
CA PHE A 24 28.29 -22.56 -25.85
C PHE A 24 28.72 -21.19 -26.35
N ALA A 25 29.99 -21.07 -26.60
CA ALA A 25 30.63 -20.02 -27.40
C ALA A 25 30.75 -20.54 -28.85
N GLY A 26 30.51 -19.68 -29.82
CA GLY A 26 30.77 -19.96 -31.23
C GLY A 26 30.33 -18.79 -32.09
N CYS A 27 31.20 -17.85 -32.36
CA CYS A 27 31.83 -17.39 -33.63
C CYS A 27 30.90 -17.24 -34.84
N ASP A 28 30.71 -15.96 -35.25
CA ASP A 28 31.41 -15.34 -36.42
C ASP A 28 30.70 -15.46 -37.77
N ARG A 29 30.38 -14.34 -38.38
CA ARG A 29 30.72 -13.88 -39.74
C ARG A 29 29.67 -12.97 -40.38
N SER A 30 30.20 -11.77 -40.71
CA SER A 30 30.09 -11.02 -41.97
C SER A 30 28.79 -10.32 -42.34
N GLY A 31 28.96 -9.03 -42.52
CA GLY A 31 28.11 -8.03 -43.13
C GLY A 31 27.85 -8.25 -44.65
N PRO A 32 27.35 -7.32 -45.42
CA PRO A 32 27.88 -5.98 -45.60
C PRO A 32 26.83 -4.83 -45.68
N GLU A 33 27.30 -3.63 -45.49
CA GLU A 33 27.16 -2.35 -46.16
C GLU A 33 25.95 -2.17 -47.12
N GLU A 34 25.21 -1.07 -46.86
CA GLU A 34 24.90 -0.10 -47.91
C GLU A 34 24.63 1.29 -47.29
N GLU A 35 25.45 2.18 -47.76
CA GLU A 35 25.40 3.64 -47.76
C GLU A 35 24.06 4.18 -48.26
N HIS A 36 23.62 5.31 -47.71
CA HIS A 36 23.29 6.48 -48.50
C HIS A 36 23.39 7.77 -47.69
N ALA A 37 24.27 8.58 -48.21
CA ALA A 37 24.63 9.94 -47.93
C ALA A 37 23.56 10.96 -48.42
N HIS A 38 23.88 12.20 -48.08
CA HIS A 38 23.37 13.49 -48.54
C HIS A 38 22.28 14.11 -47.63
N ASN A 39 22.40 15.34 -47.24
CA ASN A 39 22.97 16.49 -47.85
C ASN A 39 23.22 17.62 -46.85
N ALA A 40 24.25 18.38 -47.12
CA ALA A 40 24.73 19.61 -46.49
C ALA A 40 23.87 20.83 -46.86
N GLY A 41 23.98 21.86 -46.07
CA GLY A 41 23.65 23.23 -46.36
C GLY A 41 23.97 24.05 -45.11
N HIS A 42 25.11 24.58 -44.95
CA HIS A 42 25.65 25.86 -45.35
C HIS A 42 24.65 27.01 -45.15
N ILE A 43 25.08 27.98 -44.32
CA ILE A 43 25.52 29.36 -44.68
C ILE A 43 25.70 30.14 -43.36
N GLU A 44 26.93 30.55 -43.05
CA GLU A 44 27.54 31.88 -42.96
C GLU A 44 26.88 32.83 -41.95
N ASP A 45 27.60 33.27 -40.93
CA ASP A 45 28.73 34.22 -40.86
C ASP A 45 28.21 35.67 -40.75
N ASP A 46 28.60 36.31 -39.69
CA ASP A 46 29.03 37.69 -39.50
C ASP A 46 29.15 37.95 -37.98
N GLY A 47 30.18 38.09 -37.35
CA GLY A 47 31.40 38.88 -37.31
C GLY A 47 31.17 40.33 -36.95
N HIS A 48 31.32 40.69 -35.66
CA HIS A 48 31.88 42.01 -35.32
C HIS A 48 32.62 41.97 -33.98
N MET A 49 33.92 42.02 -34.14
CA MET A 49 34.87 42.49 -33.14
C MET A 49 34.69 44.01 -32.90
N HIS A 50 34.77 44.46 -31.67
CA HIS A 50 35.40 45.72 -31.34
C HIS A 50 36.18 45.57 -30.02
N SER A 51 37.49 45.60 -30.20
CA SER A 51 38.54 45.91 -29.24
C SER A 51 38.49 47.42 -28.94
N GLY A 52 38.75 47.77 -27.70
CA GLY A 52 38.95 49.14 -27.28
C GLY A 52 39.68 49.20 -25.93
N GLN A 53 40.97 49.18 -26.05
CA GLN A 53 41.97 49.37 -24.99
C GLN A 53 42.35 50.86 -24.97
N THR A 54 42.34 51.51 -23.80
CA THR A 54 43.19 52.70 -23.48
C THR A 54 43.23 52.83 -21.96
N ASP A 55 44.30 52.49 -21.37
CA ASP A 55 45.46 53.28 -20.93
C ASP A 55 45.21 54.27 -19.81
N HIS A 56 46.00 54.06 -18.75
CA HIS A 56 46.30 54.92 -17.59
C HIS A 56 46.74 56.36 -17.98
N PRO A 57 46.82 57.36 -17.06
CA PRO A 57 47.98 57.41 -16.16
C PRO A 57 47.71 57.84 -14.70
N GLU A 58 48.65 57.42 -13.85
CA GLU A 58 48.95 57.92 -12.53
C GLU A 58 49.34 59.42 -12.56
N VAL A 59 48.93 60.18 -11.54
CA VAL A 59 49.77 61.27 -10.95
C VAL A 59 49.48 61.28 -9.45
N GLY A 60 50.57 61.04 -8.71
CA GLY A 60 50.62 61.27 -7.28
C GLY A 60 50.85 62.72 -7.00
N GLU A 61 50.48 63.15 -5.83
CA GLU A 61 51.23 64.18 -5.07
C GLU A 61 50.90 64.11 -3.59
N ASP A 62 51.96 63.99 -2.83
CA ASP A 62 52.07 64.19 -1.41
C ASP A 62 51.53 65.53 -0.94
N HIS A 63 50.87 65.59 0.20
CA HIS A 63 51.08 66.65 1.17
C HIS A 63 50.91 66.21 2.62
N SER A 64 51.96 66.41 3.30
CA SER A 64 52.29 66.29 4.70
C SER A 64 51.41 66.98 5.71
N THR A 65 51.23 66.25 6.84
CA THR A 65 51.35 66.73 8.22
C THR A 65 50.63 68.01 8.66
N SER A 66 49.67 67.82 9.58
CA SER A 66 49.72 68.62 10.83
C SER A 66 48.95 67.86 11.92
N SER A 67 49.72 67.54 12.93
CA SER A 67 49.31 67.11 14.24
C SER A 67 48.55 68.19 14.95
N HIS A 68 47.28 67.92 15.33
CA HIS A 68 46.65 68.60 16.49
C HIS A 68 46.19 67.52 17.46
N THR A 69 47.02 67.39 18.52
CA THR A 69 46.64 66.88 19.81
C THR A 69 45.60 67.81 20.43
N ASP A 70 44.40 67.34 20.62
CA ASP A 70 43.49 67.90 21.61
C ASP A 70 43.03 66.82 22.59
N PRO A 71 42.84 67.16 23.84
CA PRO A 71 42.87 66.22 24.95
C PRO A 71 41.58 65.45 25.10
N ALA A 72 41.73 64.22 25.54
CA ALA A 72 40.64 63.36 26.00
C ALA A 72 39.69 64.10 26.95
N GLY A 73 38.51 64.43 26.43
CA GLY A 73 37.38 64.72 27.26
C GLY A 73 36.72 63.38 27.62
N GLU A 74 37.06 62.89 28.77
CA GLU A 74 36.21 61.89 29.49
C GLU A 74 34.83 62.51 29.64
N ARG A 75 33.92 62.11 28.73
CA ARG A 75 32.50 62.32 29.01
C ARG A 75 32.07 61.24 30.01
N ASP A 76 32.24 61.54 31.30
CA ASP A 76 31.48 60.92 32.37
C ASP A 76 30.01 61.09 32.05
N HIS A 77 29.40 60.12 31.35
CA HIS A 77 27.98 59.94 31.38
C HIS A 77 27.62 59.38 32.79
N ALA A 78 27.60 60.28 33.77
CA ALA A 78 26.99 60.01 35.05
C ALA A 78 25.57 59.47 34.73
N SER A 79 25.36 58.21 34.98
CA SER A 79 24.08 57.55 34.96
C SER A 79 23.17 58.23 36.00
N SER A 80 22.47 59.30 35.61
CA SER A 80 21.48 59.94 36.45
C SER A 80 20.37 58.93 36.66
N GLY A 81 20.31 58.32 37.87
CA GLY A 81 19.25 57.39 38.27
C GLY A 81 17.88 58.06 38.12
N LEU A 82 16.97 57.38 37.42
CA LEU A 82 15.59 57.79 37.37
C LEU A 82 14.94 57.53 38.75
N GLN A 83 14.64 58.59 39.49
CA GLN A 83 13.91 58.51 40.77
C GLN A 83 12.43 58.66 40.49
N LEU A 84 11.62 57.66 40.84
CA LEU A 84 10.17 57.67 40.68
C LEU A 84 9.49 58.18 41.95
N THR A 85 8.43 58.93 41.77
CA THR A 85 7.55 59.31 42.91
C THR A 85 6.65 58.12 43.28
N PRO A 86 6.18 58.05 44.55
CA PRO A 86 5.27 56.97 44.96
C PRO A 86 3.99 56.88 44.10
N GLU A 87 3.53 58.00 43.56
CA GLU A 87 2.36 58.04 42.66
C GLU A 87 2.66 57.46 41.29
N GLN A 88 3.88 57.65 40.80
CA GLN A 88 4.34 57.05 39.52
C GLN A 88 4.53 55.54 39.66
N LEU A 89 5.10 55.08 40.77
CA LEU A 89 5.24 53.66 41.08
C LEU A 89 3.90 52.92 41.16
N GLN A 90 2.85 53.57 41.68
CA GLN A 90 1.51 52.98 41.76
C GLN A 90 0.81 52.88 40.39
N ARG A 91 1.19 53.69 39.40
CA ARG A 91 0.60 53.71 38.07
C ARG A 91 1.27 52.76 37.09
N ILE A 92 2.47 52.32 37.38
CA ILE A 92 3.27 51.46 36.52
C ILE A 92 3.30 50.05 37.12
N ASP A 93 2.85 49.04 36.37
CA ASP A 93 2.99 47.62 36.78
C ASP A 93 4.45 47.17 36.58
N LEU A 94 5.33 47.54 37.53
CA LEU A 94 6.74 47.20 37.48
C LEU A 94 6.95 45.80 38.05
N ARG A 95 7.50 44.91 37.20
CA ARG A 95 7.92 43.59 37.62
C ARG A 95 9.43 43.43 37.49
N LEU A 96 10.06 43.13 38.63
CA LEU A 96 11.48 42.80 38.65
C LEU A 96 11.68 41.31 38.41
N ALA A 97 12.67 40.96 37.61
CA ALA A 97 13.16 39.62 37.47
C ALA A 97 14.66 39.56 37.73
N THR A 98 15.16 38.35 37.96
CA THR A 98 16.59 38.10 38.15
C THR A 98 17.16 37.57 36.83
N ALA A 99 18.21 38.17 36.38
CA ALA A 99 18.92 37.74 35.18
C ALA A 99 19.50 36.33 35.37
N SER A 100 19.03 35.37 34.62
CA SER A 100 19.40 33.96 34.71
C SER A 100 19.76 33.37 33.37
N PRO A 101 20.63 32.34 33.33
CA PRO A 101 20.84 31.57 32.12
C PRO A 101 19.48 31.02 31.61
N GLY A 102 19.30 31.04 30.30
CA GLY A 102 18.11 30.55 29.64
C GLY A 102 18.39 29.94 28.29
N SER A 103 17.41 29.32 27.69
CA SER A 103 17.49 28.81 26.33
C SER A 103 16.65 29.66 25.39
N LEU A 104 17.26 30.06 24.27
CA LEU A 104 16.54 30.68 23.17
C LEU A 104 16.03 29.61 22.21
N HIS A 105 14.75 29.64 21.95
CA HIS A 105 14.13 28.73 21.01
C HIS A 105 14.06 29.41 19.64
N SER A 106 15.08 29.20 18.83
CA SER A 106 15.04 29.68 17.46
C SER A 106 14.01 28.88 16.65
N ARG A 107 13.16 29.59 15.94
CA ARG A 107 12.12 29.01 15.09
C ARG A 107 12.42 29.34 13.63
N ILE A 108 12.54 28.34 12.80
CA ILE A 108 12.70 28.53 11.36
C ILE A 108 11.39 28.19 10.65
N SER A 109 11.10 28.91 9.56
CA SER A 109 9.87 28.68 8.81
C SER A 109 10.18 28.40 7.33
N PHE A 110 9.43 27.45 6.77
CA PHE A 110 9.53 27.07 5.38
C PHE A 110 8.17 27.15 4.70
N PRO A 111 8.09 27.69 3.49
CA PRO A 111 6.90 27.58 2.67
C PRO A 111 6.73 26.15 2.19
N GLY A 112 5.50 25.74 1.95
CA GLY A 112 5.17 24.43 1.43
C GLY A 112 3.76 24.33 0.91
N GLU A 113 3.39 23.12 0.54
CA GLU A 113 2.09 22.79 -0.02
C GLU A 113 1.62 21.47 0.54
N ILE A 114 0.31 21.35 0.74
CA ILE A 114 -0.30 20.07 1.09
C ILE A 114 -0.37 19.21 -0.16
N THR A 115 0.18 18.01 -0.08
CA THR A 115 0.19 17.03 -1.16
C THR A 115 -0.44 15.72 -0.70
N LEU A 116 -0.92 14.96 -1.66
CA LEU A 116 -1.40 13.60 -1.41
C LEU A 116 -0.25 12.70 -0.98
N ASP A 117 -0.57 11.73 -0.14
CA ASP A 117 0.30 10.59 0.06
C ASP A 117 0.35 9.76 -1.23
N GLN A 118 1.51 9.72 -1.87
CA GLN A 118 1.69 8.98 -3.13
C GLN A 118 1.44 7.48 -2.99
N ASP A 119 1.61 6.92 -1.79
CA ASP A 119 1.36 5.50 -1.53
C ASP A 119 -0.15 5.19 -1.37
N SER A 120 -0.96 6.22 -1.11
CA SER A 120 -2.42 6.12 -1.01
C SER A 120 -3.17 6.47 -2.30
N PHE A 121 -2.45 6.89 -3.33
CA PHE A 121 -3.00 7.29 -4.63
C PHE A 121 -3.17 6.08 -5.54
N ILE A 122 -4.38 5.87 -6.04
CA ILE A 122 -4.74 4.73 -6.89
C ILE A 122 -5.40 5.22 -8.17
N GLN A 123 -4.86 4.82 -9.29
CA GLN A 123 -5.49 4.96 -10.59
C GLN A 123 -6.18 3.66 -10.98
N LEU A 124 -7.48 3.71 -11.15
CA LEU A 124 -8.29 2.56 -11.50
C LEU A 124 -8.48 2.49 -13.00
N VAL A 125 -7.91 1.47 -13.59
CA VAL A 125 -8.08 1.10 -15.00
C VAL A 125 -8.90 -0.19 -15.08
N PRO A 126 -9.74 -0.39 -16.11
CA PRO A 126 -10.44 -1.65 -16.31
C PRO A 126 -9.46 -2.75 -16.72
N ARG A 127 -9.69 -3.96 -16.26
CA ARG A 127 -8.85 -5.12 -16.63
C ARG A 127 -9.17 -5.68 -18.01
N ILE A 128 -10.27 -5.24 -18.58
CA ILE A 128 -10.79 -5.69 -19.88
C ILE A 128 -11.50 -4.53 -20.57
N SER A 129 -11.40 -4.45 -21.87
CA SER A 129 -12.04 -3.39 -22.65
C SER A 129 -13.55 -3.61 -22.77
N GLY A 130 -14.33 -2.51 -22.75
CA GLY A 130 -15.77 -2.59 -22.87
C GLY A 130 -16.44 -1.21 -22.94
N ILE A 131 -17.76 -1.19 -22.81
CA ILE A 131 -18.58 0.03 -22.75
C ILE A 131 -19.12 0.19 -21.33
N ILE A 132 -19.03 1.39 -20.78
CA ILE A 132 -19.55 1.73 -19.47
C ILE A 132 -21.07 1.89 -19.59
N THR A 133 -21.83 1.03 -18.92
CA THR A 133 -23.30 1.06 -18.93
C THR A 133 -23.89 1.82 -17.75
N GLU A 134 -23.19 1.83 -16.62
CA GLU A 134 -23.64 2.49 -15.40
C GLU A 134 -22.43 3.06 -14.64
N VAL A 135 -22.59 4.25 -14.07
CA VAL A 135 -21.62 4.86 -13.14
C VAL A 135 -22.37 5.20 -11.85
N LYS A 136 -21.87 4.71 -10.70
CA LYS A 136 -22.55 4.78 -9.40
C LYS A 136 -21.97 5.82 -8.45
N VAL A 137 -20.89 6.48 -8.84
CA VAL A 137 -20.15 7.44 -7.99
C VAL A 137 -19.78 8.69 -8.76
N THR A 138 -19.59 9.79 -8.03
CA THR A 138 -19.15 11.07 -8.54
C THR A 138 -17.85 11.52 -7.89
N THR A 139 -17.21 12.54 -8.46
CA THR A 139 -16.03 13.18 -7.86
C THR A 139 -16.39 13.75 -6.49
N GLY A 140 -15.55 13.50 -5.49
CA GLY A 140 -15.77 13.89 -4.09
C GLY A 140 -16.43 12.81 -3.23
N ASP A 141 -17.00 11.75 -3.82
CA ASP A 141 -17.62 10.68 -3.05
C ASP A 141 -16.58 9.86 -2.27
N LYS A 142 -16.90 9.54 -1.01
CA LYS A 142 -16.16 8.57 -0.21
C LYS A 142 -16.64 7.17 -0.55
N VAL A 143 -15.72 6.27 -0.87
CA VAL A 143 -16.01 4.89 -1.25
C VAL A 143 -15.29 3.92 -0.32
N SER A 144 -15.91 2.77 -0.10
CA SER A 144 -15.33 1.66 0.68
C SER A 144 -14.66 0.65 -0.24
N ALA A 145 -13.68 -0.09 0.29
CA ALA A 145 -13.08 -1.21 -0.42
C ALA A 145 -14.14 -2.20 -0.90
N GLY A 146 -14.07 -2.64 -2.17
CA GLY A 146 -15.04 -3.53 -2.79
C GLY A 146 -16.34 -2.86 -3.28
N GLN A 147 -16.58 -1.58 -2.99
CA GLN A 147 -17.75 -0.86 -3.50
C GLN A 147 -17.75 -0.77 -5.02
N VAL A 148 -18.90 -1.00 -5.65
CA VAL A 148 -19.06 -0.91 -7.11
C VAL A 148 -19.09 0.55 -7.52
N LEU A 149 -18.16 0.94 -8.40
CA LEU A 149 -18.03 2.30 -8.94
C LEU A 149 -18.71 2.46 -10.28
N ALA A 150 -18.58 1.46 -11.14
CA ALA A 150 -19.19 1.43 -12.47
C ALA A 150 -19.49 0.00 -12.90
N VAL A 151 -20.33 -0.15 -13.92
CA VAL A 151 -20.61 -1.40 -14.61
C VAL A 151 -20.09 -1.31 -16.03
N LEU A 152 -19.29 -2.28 -16.41
CA LEU A 152 -18.67 -2.39 -17.73
C LEU A 152 -19.32 -3.56 -18.47
N GLU A 153 -19.70 -3.35 -19.74
CA GLU A 153 -20.21 -4.40 -20.63
C GLU A 153 -19.19 -4.69 -21.74
N SER A 154 -18.89 -5.99 -21.95
CA SER A 154 -17.94 -6.45 -22.95
C SER A 154 -18.32 -7.83 -23.50
N PRO A 155 -18.24 -8.04 -24.83
CA PRO A 155 -18.40 -9.37 -25.42
C PRO A 155 -17.39 -10.39 -24.90
N GLU A 156 -16.19 -9.95 -24.56
CA GLU A 156 -15.12 -10.79 -24.04
C GLU A 156 -15.47 -11.34 -22.64
N ILE A 157 -16.08 -10.50 -21.79
CA ILE A 157 -16.62 -10.93 -20.50
C ILE A 157 -17.67 -12.02 -20.70
N GLY A 158 -18.57 -11.81 -21.69
CA GLY A 158 -19.57 -12.79 -22.06
C GLY A 158 -19.00 -14.13 -22.44
N LYS A 159 -17.93 -14.13 -23.22
CA LYS A 159 -17.21 -15.34 -23.62
C LYS A 159 -16.60 -16.07 -22.41
N VAL A 160 -15.88 -15.40 -21.55
CA VAL A 160 -15.25 -16.01 -20.35
C VAL A 160 -16.31 -16.57 -19.39
N LYS A 161 -17.43 -15.86 -19.19
CA LYS A 161 -18.56 -16.36 -18.38
C LYS A 161 -19.21 -17.60 -19.01
N ALA A 162 -19.40 -17.62 -20.34
CA ALA A 162 -19.95 -18.78 -21.03
C ALA A 162 -19.03 -20.00 -20.91
N GLU A 163 -17.71 -19.83 -21.08
CA GLU A 163 -16.71 -20.88 -20.88
C GLU A 163 -16.76 -21.46 -19.45
N PHE A 164 -16.92 -20.61 -18.44
CA PHE A 164 -17.07 -21.06 -17.06
C PHE A 164 -18.35 -21.86 -16.84
N LEU A 165 -19.48 -21.40 -17.39
CA LEU A 165 -20.77 -22.11 -17.29
C LEU A 165 -20.73 -23.47 -17.99
N GLU A 166 -20.08 -23.56 -19.14
CA GLU A 166 -19.86 -24.81 -19.87
C GLU A 166 -19.00 -25.78 -19.05
N ALA A 167 -17.85 -25.31 -18.56
CA ALA A 167 -16.96 -26.11 -17.71
C ALA A 167 -17.64 -26.59 -16.43
N SER A 168 -18.48 -25.73 -15.82
CA SER A 168 -19.23 -26.08 -14.61
C SER A 168 -20.32 -27.12 -14.87
N ARG A 169 -21.01 -27.06 -16.02
CA ARG A 169 -21.97 -28.10 -16.43
C ARG A 169 -21.28 -29.43 -16.68
N GLU A 170 -20.17 -29.40 -17.38
CA GLU A 170 -19.38 -30.60 -17.68
C GLU A 170 -18.87 -31.25 -16.37
N SER A 171 -18.32 -30.44 -15.44
CA SER A 171 -17.87 -30.94 -14.12
C SER A 171 -18.99 -31.66 -13.35
N ARG A 172 -20.20 -31.07 -13.31
CA ARG A 172 -21.35 -31.68 -12.67
C ARG A 172 -21.82 -32.97 -13.35
N PHE A 173 -21.77 -33.00 -14.68
CA PHE A 173 -22.10 -34.21 -15.44
C PHE A 173 -21.11 -35.34 -15.10
N GLN A 174 -19.83 -35.06 -15.08
CA GLN A 174 -18.77 -36.05 -14.73
C GLN A 174 -18.90 -36.52 -13.29
N GLU A 175 -19.29 -35.66 -12.36
CA GLU A 175 -19.57 -36.05 -10.97
C GLU A 175 -20.77 -37.01 -10.87
N ALA A 176 -21.85 -36.70 -11.56
CA ALA A 176 -23.03 -37.57 -11.61
C ALA A 176 -22.73 -38.95 -12.24
N GLU A 177 -21.94 -38.97 -13.33
CA GLU A 177 -21.51 -40.22 -13.96
C GLU A 177 -20.61 -41.05 -13.05
N LEU A 178 -19.67 -40.42 -12.32
CA LEU A 178 -18.84 -41.13 -11.35
C LEU A 178 -19.68 -41.72 -10.20
N GLU A 179 -20.67 -40.98 -9.68
CA GLU A 179 -21.55 -41.46 -8.62
C GLU A 179 -22.43 -42.61 -9.09
N ARG A 180 -22.98 -42.53 -10.30
CA ARG A 180 -23.71 -43.64 -10.93
C ARG A 180 -22.81 -44.88 -11.05
N PHE A 181 -21.58 -44.68 -11.51
CA PHE A 181 -20.64 -45.80 -11.67
C PHE A 181 -20.20 -46.40 -10.32
N ARG A 182 -20.04 -45.59 -9.27
CA ARG A 182 -19.81 -46.08 -7.89
C ARG A 182 -20.92 -47.03 -7.44
N ASN A 183 -22.16 -46.70 -7.74
CA ASN A 183 -23.33 -47.52 -7.40
C ASN A 183 -23.31 -48.84 -8.19
N ILE A 184 -23.06 -48.80 -9.50
CA ILE A 184 -22.90 -50.01 -10.34
C ILE A 184 -21.80 -50.91 -9.79
N ARG A 185 -20.62 -50.36 -9.51
CA ARG A 185 -19.49 -51.11 -8.94
C ARG A 185 -19.83 -51.74 -7.59
N LYS A 186 -20.46 -50.96 -6.70
CA LYS A 186 -20.90 -51.47 -5.38
C LYS A 186 -21.90 -52.63 -5.51
N ASN A 187 -22.92 -52.48 -6.35
CA ASN A 187 -23.96 -53.50 -6.53
C ASN A 187 -23.38 -54.76 -7.18
N THR A 188 -22.51 -54.60 -8.20
CA THR A 188 -21.84 -55.74 -8.86
C THR A 188 -20.93 -56.48 -7.90
N ASN A 189 -20.14 -55.77 -7.06
CA ASN A 189 -19.30 -56.42 -6.06
C ASN A 189 -20.11 -57.13 -4.99
N ASN A 190 -21.25 -56.59 -4.56
CA ASN A 190 -22.18 -57.26 -3.64
C ASN A 190 -22.71 -58.53 -4.24
N LEU A 191 -23.10 -58.51 -5.53
CA LEU A 191 -23.56 -59.71 -6.24
C LEU A 191 -22.42 -60.76 -6.27
N ILE A 192 -21.20 -60.38 -6.58
CA ILE A 192 -20.03 -61.30 -6.60
C ILE A 192 -19.87 -61.96 -5.23
N ILE A 193 -19.96 -61.20 -4.12
CA ILE A 193 -19.87 -61.72 -2.74
C ILE A 193 -21.00 -62.71 -2.47
N ILE A 194 -22.23 -62.42 -2.92
CA ILE A 194 -23.36 -63.34 -2.78
C ILE A 194 -23.10 -64.63 -3.55
N LEU A 195 -22.64 -64.54 -4.81
CA LEU A 195 -22.33 -65.72 -5.64
C LEU A 195 -21.15 -66.54 -5.12
N ASP A 196 -20.18 -65.94 -4.43
CA ASP A 196 -19.07 -66.60 -3.76
C ASP A 196 -19.54 -67.47 -2.58
N SER A 197 -20.72 -67.19 -1.98
CA SER A 197 -21.35 -68.05 -0.97
C SER A 197 -22.10 -69.26 -1.53
N GLU A 198 -22.08 -69.44 -2.85
CA GLU A 198 -22.66 -70.56 -3.61
C GLU A 198 -24.16 -70.78 -3.39
N PRO A 199 -24.99 -69.69 -3.49
CA PRO A 199 -26.43 -69.79 -3.21
C PRO A 199 -27.16 -70.64 -4.28
N GLU A 200 -28.36 -71.14 -3.93
CA GLU A 200 -29.29 -71.68 -4.93
C GLU A 200 -29.79 -70.55 -5.83
N ILE A 201 -29.91 -70.80 -7.14
CA ILE A 201 -30.33 -69.79 -8.13
C ILE A 201 -31.72 -69.24 -7.79
N THR A 202 -32.58 -70.07 -7.18
CA THR A 202 -33.91 -69.73 -6.73
C THR A 202 -33.95 -68.75 -5.53
N GLU A 203 -32.82 -68.62 -4.81
CA GLU A 203 -32.66 -67.73 -3.67
C GLU A 203 -32.15 -66.33 -4.06
N LEU A 204 -31.74 -66.16 -5.31
CA LEU A 204 -31.32 -64.87 -5.84
C LEU A 204 -32.54 -63.99 -6.11
N ASP A 205 -32.90 -63.13 -5.16
CA ASP A 205 -33.95 -62.16 -5.32
C ASP A 205 -33.50 -61.03 -6.26
N GLN A 206 -34.18 -60.94 -7.43
CA GLN A 206 -33.91 -59.91 -8.42
C GLN A 206 -34.24 -58.49 -7.90
N GLY A 207 -35.08 -58.36 -6.85
CA GLY A 207 -35.43 -57.06 -6.25
C GLY A 207 -34.31 -56.44 -5.40
N LEU A 208 -33.36 -57.26 -4.92
CA LEU A 208 -32.20 -56.79 -4.16
C LEU A 208 -31.02 -56.36 -5.05
N LEU A 209 -31.11 -56.63 -6.35
CA LEU A 209 -30.07 -56.36 -7.31
C LEU A 209 -30.29 -54.93 -7.90
N GLY A 210 -29.65 -53.93 -7.30
CA GLY A 210 -29.67 -52.55 -7.84
C GLY A 210 -29.09 -52.46 -9.26
N ASP A 211 -29.00 -51.24 -9.80
CA ASP A 211 -28.39 -51.05 -11.12
C ASP A 211 -26.94 -51.59 -11.16
N MET A 212 -26.69 -52.56 -12.03
CA MET A 212 -25.38 -53.19 -12.27
C MET A 212 -25.05 -53.13 -13.79
N ALA A 213 -25.77 -52.31 -14.55
CA ALA A 213 -25.71 -52.30 -16.01
C ALA A 213 -25.82 -53.74 -16.59
N GLY A 214 -25.01 -54.10 -17.53
CA GLY A 214 -25.00 -55.47 -18.12
C GLY A 214 -24.28 -56.53 -17.29
N TYR A 215 -23.55 -56.16 -16.23
CA TYR A 215 -22.70 -57.10 -15.47
C TYR A 215 -23.49 -58.09 -14.66
N GLY A 216 -24.60 -57.71 -14.03
CA GLY A 216 -25.43 -58.60 -13.23
C GLY A 216 -25.96 -59.77 -14.06
N ASN A 217 -26.56 -59.53 -15.22
CA ASN A 217 -27.09 -60.58 -16.08
C ASN A 217 -26.00 -61.55 -16.50
N ARG A 218 -24.82 -61.05 -16.91
CA ARG A 218 -23.71 -61.91 -17.33
C ARG A 218 -23.23 -62.81 -16.19
N LEU A 219 -23.08 -62.26 -14.95
CA LEU A 219 -22.68 -63.01 -13.79
C LEU A 219 -23.67 -64.09 -13.40
N ILE A 220 -24.97 -63.73 -13.33
CA ILE A 220 -26.02 -64.68 -12.96
C ILE A 220 -26.13 -65.80 -13.99
N SER A 221 -26.10 -65.52 -15.29
CA SER A 221 -26.17 -66.54 -16.34
C SER A 221 -25.02 -67.50 -16.26
N SER A 222 -23.76 -66.99 -16.16
CA SER A 222 -22.56 -67.86 -16.10
C SER A 222 -22.51 -68.66 -14.81
N TYR A 223 -22.92 -68.07 -13.67
CA TYR A 223 -23.06 -68.78 -12.41
C TYR A 223 -24.12 -69.89 -12.47
N ALA A 224 -25.25 -69.65 -13.11
CA ALA A 224 -26.30 -70.64 -13.32
C ALA A 224 -25.79 -71.88 -14.04
N GLU A 225 -25.05 -71.68 -15.16
CA GLU A 225 -24.45 -72.75 -15.93
C GLU A 225 -23.39 -73.51 -15.10
N TYR A 226 -22.56 -72.80 -14.34
CA TYR A 226 -21.58 -73.40 -13.41
C TYR A 226 -22.29 -74.22 -12.31
N SER A 227 -23.32 -73.69 -11.67
CA SER A 227 -24.07 -74.34 -10.58
C SER A 227 -24.74 -75.63 -11.07
N VAL A 228 -25.37 -75.63 -12.25
CA VAL A 228 -25.99 -76.83 -12.85
C VAL A 228 -24.92 -77.89 -13.16
N ALA A 229 -23.76 -77.51 -13.75
CA ALA A 229 -22.70 -78.43 -14.03
C ALA A 229 -22.06 -79.02 -12.76
N ARG A 230 -21.92 -78.25 -11.69
CA ARG A 230 -21.45 -78.69 -10.36
C ARG A 230 -22.37 -79.74 -9.78
N LYS A 231 -23.69 -79.48 -9.69
CA LYS A 231 -24.67 -80.42 -9.15
C LYS A 231 -24.71 -81.72 -9.95
N ALA A 232 -24.56 -81.62 -11.29
CA ALA A 232 -24.49 -82.79 -12.16
C ALA A 232 -23.22 -83.65 -11.87
N PHE A 233 -22.08 -82.98 -11.66
CA PHE A 233 -20.84 -83.63 -11.31
C PHE A 233 -20.93 -84.31 -9.95
N GLU A 234 -21.36 -83.61 -8.88
CA GLU A 234 -21.53 -84.12 -7.52
C GLU A 234 -22.40 -85.37 -7.49
N ARG A 235 -23.54 -85.34 -8.19
CA ARG A 235 -24.45 -86.49 -8.34
C ARG A 235 -23.77 -87.66 -9.05
N LYS A 236 -23.03 -87.42 -10.16
CA LYS A 236 -22.32 -88.46 -10.87
C LYS A 236 -21.14 -89.01 -10.11
N GLN A 237 -20.46 -88.24 -9.31
CA GLN A 237 -19.41 -88.64 -8.41
C GLN A 237 -19.94 -89.60 -7.34
N ALA A 238 -21.03 -89.22 -6.66
CA ALA A 238 -21.65 -90.10 -5.62
C ALA A 238 -22.17 -91.42 -6.20
N LEU A 239 -22.69 -91.43 -7.44
CA LEU A 239 -23.10 -92.67 -8.15
C LEU A 239 -21.87 -93.53 -8.57
N PHE A 240 -20.80 -92.92 -8.99
CA PHE A 240 -19.53 -93.60 -9.37
C PHE A 240 -18.87 -94.20 -8.19
N GLU A 241 -18.81 -93.57 -7.02
CA GLU A 241 -18.29 -94.07 -5.75
C GLU A 241 -19.08 -95.31 -5.32
N LYS A 242 -20.40 -95.35 -5.54
CA LYS A 242 -21.29 -96.51 -5.30
C LYS A 242 -21.25 -97.54 -6.43
N ARG A 243 -20.37 -97.41 -7.43
CA ARG A 243 -20.24 -98.27 -8.63
C ARG A 243 -21.51 -98.38 -9.47
N ILE A 244 -22.41 -97.36 -9.49
CA ILE A 244 -23.67 -97.35 -10.24
C ILE A 244 -23.50 -96.61 -11.58
N SER A 245 -22.51 -95.73 -11.70
CA SER A 245 -22.24 -94.96 -12.91
C SER A 245 -20.97 -95.40 -13.62
N SER A 246 -20.87 -95.27 -14.94
CA SER A 246 -19.66 -95.60 -15.69
C SER A 246 -18.57 -94.49 -15.51
N GLU A 247 -17.31 -94.93 -15.62
CA GLU A 247 -16.17 -93.99 -15.58
C GLU A 247 -16.23 -92.94 -16.68
N LYS A 248 -16.72 -93.30 -17.87
CA LYS A 248 -16.95 -92.37 -18.98
C LYS A 248 -17.91 -91.26 -18.61
N ASP A 249 -19.06 -91.59 -17.97
CA ASP A 249 -20.05 -90.61 -17.56
C ASP A 249 -19.54 -89.71 -16.46
N PHE A 250 -18.75 -90.24 -15.51
CA PHE A 250 -18.12 -89.46 -14.47
C PHE A 250 -17.08 -88.48 -15.05
N LEU A 251 -16.18 -88.96 -15.94
CA LEU A 251 -15.18 -88.07 -16.58
C LEU A 251 -15.86 -87.02 -17.48
N ALA A 252 -16.94 -87.32 -18.18
CA ALA A 252 -17.70 -86.35 -18.94
C ALA A 252 -18.34 -85.29 -18.07
N ALA A 253 -18.95 -85.65 -16.93
CA ALA A 253 -19.50 -84.70 -15.96
C ALA A 253 -18.44 -83.83 -15.31
N ARG A 254 -17.28 -84.40 -14.98
CA ARG A 254 -16.09 -83.68 -14.47
C ARG A 254 -15.59 -82.65 -15.48
N GLY A 255 -15.41 -83.03 -16.74
CA GLY A 255 -14.96 -82.12 -17.81
C GLY A 255 -15.93 -80.97 -18.02
N ALA A 256 -17.26 -81.24 -18.02
CA ALA A 256 -18.25 -80.17 -18.11
C ALA A 256 -18.19 -79.19 -16.93
N TYR A 257 -18.04 -79.72 -15.70
CA TYR A 257 -17.90 -78.91 -14.47
C TYR A 257 -16.63 -78.06 -14.53
N GLU A 258 -15.46 -78.64 -14.85
CA GLU A 258 -14.21 -77.93 -14.91
C GLU A 258 -14.24 -76.83 -15.99
N GLY A 259 -14.85 -77.11 -17.15
CA GLY A 259 -15.07 -76.11 -18.22
C GLY A 259 -15.92 -74.94 -17.78
N ARG A 260 -17.11 -75.21 -17.22
CA ARG A 260 -18.01 -74.12 -16.78
C ARG A 260 -17.43 -73.33 -15.60
N ARG A 261 -16.70 -73.99 -14.74
CA ARG A 261 -15.95 -73.32 -13.67
C ARG A 261 -14.91 -72.36 -14.24
N ALA A 262 -14.12 -72.77 -15.23
CA ALA A 262 -13.12 -71.92 -15.86
C ALA A 262 -13.74 -70.73 -16.56
N GLU A 263 -14.87 -70.93 -17.27
CA GLU A 263 -15.62 -69.83 -17.91
C GLU A 263 -16.13 -68.84 -16.88
N TYR A 264 -16.71 -69.28 -15.77
CA TYR A 264 -17.20 -68.40 -14.70
C TYR A 264 -16.07 -67.63 -14.04
N LEU A 265 -14.93 -68.24 -13.70
CA LEU A 265 -13.77 -67.58 -13.11
C LEU A 265 -13.14 -66.55 -14.10
N SER A 266 -13.09 -66.90 -15.37
CA SER A 266 -12.61 -65.96 -16.41
C SER A 266 -13.52 -64.74 -16.46
N LEU A 267 -14.86 -64.92 -16.52
CA LEU A 267 -15.83 -63.86 -16.52
C LEU A 267 -15.74 -62.96 -15.29
N LEU A 268 -15.54 -63.54 -14.10
CA LEU A 268 -15.30 -62.79 -12.87
C LEU A 268 -14.07 -61.90 -12.97
N SER A 269 -12.97 -62.44 -13.51
CA SER A 269 -11.74 -61.66 -13.72
C SER A 269 -11.95 -60.52 -14.70
N ASP A 270 -12.63 -60.76 -15.82
CA ASP A 270 -12.92 -59.79 -16.87
C ASP A 270 -13.81 -58.67 -16.33
N ILE A 271 -14.85 -59.00 -15.54
CA ILE A 271 -15.75 -58.03 -14.94
C ILE A 271 -15.00 -57.16 -13.92
N ARG A 272 -14.22 -57.76 -13.00
CA ARG A 272 -13.41 -57.03 -12.02
C ARG A 272 -12.46 -56.06 -12.74
N TYR A 273 -11.79 -56.51 -13.79
CA TYR A 273 -10.91 -55.64 -14.56
C TYR A 273 -11.69 -54.49 -15.25
N SER A 274 -12.82 -54.80 -15.89
CA SER A 274 -13.66 -53.79 -16.55
C SER A 274 -14.16 -52.73 -15.56
N LEU A 275 -14.66 -53.16 -14.38
CA LEU A 275 -15.10 -52.28 -13.31
C LEU A 275 -13.98 -51.35 -12.82
N GLU A 276 -12.75 -51.87 -12.70
CA GLU A 276 -11.61 -51.04 -12.29
C GLU A 276 -11.22 -50.02 -13.37
N GLN A 277 -11.21 -50.42 -14.63
CA GLN A 277 -10.90 -49.52 -15.76
C GLN A 277 -11.95 -48.42 -15.93
N GLU A 278 -13.22 -48.76 -15.85
CA GLU A 278 -14.31 -47.75 -15.96
C GLU A 278 -14.30 -46.80 -14.77
N TRP A 279 -14.05 -47.29 -13.54
CA TRP A 279 -13.88 -46.44 -12.37
C TRP A 279 -12.71 -45.48 -12.54
N LEU A 280 -11.57 -45.96 -13.00
CA LEU A 280 -10.39 -45.13 -13.23
C LEU A 280 -10.67 -44.07 -14.28
N ASN A 281 -11.34 -44.44 -15.40
CA ASN A 281 -11.68 -43.52 -16.48
C ASN A 281 -12.66 -42.44 -16.00
N SER A 282 -13.73 -42.80 -15.28
CA SER A 282 -14.69 -41.86 -14.73
C SER A 282 -14.06 -40.93 -13.67
N SER A 283 -13.16 -41.48 -12.83
CA SER A 283 -12.42 -40.68 -11.85
C SER A 283 -11.50 -39.65 -12.52
N LYS A 284 -10.79 -40.05 -13.58
CA LYS A 284 -9.96 -39.13 -14.38
C LYS A 284 -10.79 -38.07 -15.09
N ALA A 285 -11.93 -38.46 -15.65
CA ALA A 285 -12.85 -37.52 -16.32
C ALA A 285 -13.36 -36.45 -15.34
N ARG A 286 -13.81 -36.86 -14.14
CA ARG A 286 -14.22 -35.95 -13.07
C ARG A 286 -13.08 -34.98 -12.71
N GLN A 287 -11.88 -35.48 -12.45
CA GLN A 287 -10.73 -34.63 -12.12
C GLN A 287 -10.41 -33.64 -13.24
N ALA A 288 -10.47 -34.07 -14.49
CA ALA A 288 -10.27 -33.18 -15.64
C ALA A 288 -11.36 -32.09 -15.74
N GLY A 289 -12.61 -32.45 -15.43
CA GLY A 289 -13.73 -31.51 -15.36
C GLY A 289 -13.55 -30.45 -14.29
N GLU A 290 -13.16 -30.86 -13.07
CA GLU A 290 -12.87 -29.96 -11.97
C GLU A 290 -11.76 -28.96 -12.31
N LEU A 291 -10.64 -29.44 -12.86
CA LEU A 291 -9.52 -28.58 -13.27
C LEU A 291 -9.91 -27.57 -14.35
N ARG A 292 -10.77 -27.94 -15.30
CA ARG A 292 -11.29 -27.00 -16.31
C ARG A 292 -12.17 -25.93 -15.66
N GLN A 293 -13.05 -26.33 -14.76
CA GLN A 293 -13.92 -25.41 -14.04
C GLN A 293 -13.09 -24.44 -13.18
N GLU A 294 -12.11 -24.92 -12.44
CA GLU A 294 -11.21 -24.11 -11.62
C GLU A 294 -10.40 -23.12 -12.48
N SER A 295 -9.87 -23.58 -13.61
CA SER A 295 -9.17 -22.71 -14.57
C SER A 295 -10.09 -21.61 -15.12
N ALA A 296 -11.33 -21.94 -15.46
CA ALA A 296 -12.28 -20.96 -15.96
C ALA A 296 -12.70 -19.98 -14.85
N ALA A 297 -12.88 -20.43 -13.59
CA ALA A 297 -13.13 -19.57 -12.44
C ALA A 297 -11.96 -18.60 -12.19
N SER A 298 -10.73 -19.07 -12.28
CA SER A 298 -9.53 -18.23 -12.15
C SER A 298 -9.46 -17.13 -13.20
N ARG A 299 -9.89 -17.38 -14.43
CA ARG A 299 -10.01 -16.35 -15.46
C ARG A 299 -11.03 -15.27 -15.08
N LEU A 300 -12.20 -15.67 -14.52
CA LEU A 300 -13.19 -14.72 -14.03
C LEU A 300 -12.65 -13.84 -12.89
N SER A 301 -11.89 -14.41 -11.96
CA SER A 301 -11.22 -13.65 -10.90
C SER A 301 -10.19 -12.67 -11.47
N THR A 302 -9.45 -13.05 -12.50
CA THR A 302 -8.46 -12.19 -13.16
C THR A 302 -9.11 -10.96 -13.79
N ILE A 303 -10.31 -11.07 -14.32
CA ILE A 303 -11.05 -9.92 -14.87
C ILE A 303 -11.78 -9.08 -13.79
N GLY A 304 -11.67 -9.46 -12.50
CA GLY A 304 -12.14 -8.68 -11.37
C GLY A 304 -13.47 -9.14 -10.76
N MET A 305 -14.00 -10.31 -11.14
CA MET A 305 -15.18 -10.88 -10.48
C MET A 305 -14.79 -11.42 -9.10
N THR A 306 -15.65 -11.17 -8.12
CA THR A 306 -15.49 -11.74 -6.77
C THR A 306 -15.94 -13.20 -6.74
N GLU A 307 -15.46 -13.95 -5.74
CA GLU A 307 -15.84 -15.35 -5.54
C GLU A 307 -17.36 -15.52 -5.34
N GLU A 308 -18.01 -14.55 -4.68
CA GLU A 308 -19.47 -14.53 -4.54
C GLU A 308 -20.20 -14.34 -5.89
N GLU A 309 -19.64 -13.50 -6.78
CA GLU A 309 -20.21 -13.30 -8.13
C GLU A 309 -20.04 -14.54 -8.99
N ILE A 310 -18.89 -15.23 -8.88
CA ILE A 310 -18.62 -16.49 -9.57
C ILE A 310 -19.55 -17.59 -9.03
N SER A 311 -19.74 -17.70 -7.72
CA SER A 311 -20.65 -18.66 -7.11
C SER A 311 -22.11 -18.42 -7.51
N ARG A 312 -22.54 -17.15 -7.55
CA ARG A 312 -23.89 -16.79 -8.05
C ARG A 312 -24.04 -17.14 -9.52
N LEU A 313 -23.03 -16.92 -10.34
CA LEU A 313 -23.03 -17.31 -11.74
C LEU A 313 -23.16 -18.84 -11.88
N ALA A 314 -22.42 -19.63 -11.09
CA ALA A 314 -22.55 -21.08 -11.07
C ALA A 314 -23.95 -21.57 -10.68
N ALA A 315 -24.61 -20.89 -9.73
CA ALA A 315 -25.96 -21.22 -9.31
C ALA A 315 -27.02 -21.03 -10.41
N THR A 316 -26.77 -20.17 -11.41
CA THR A 316 -27.70 -19.97 -12.53
C THR A 316 -27.82 -21.19 -13.46
N ILE A 317 -26.92 -22.18 -13.34
CA ILE A 317 -26.98 -23.43 -14.09
C ILE A 317 -28.25 -24.21 -13.73
N ASP A 318 -28.65 -24.18 -12.46
CA ASP A 318 -29.78 -24.93 -11.92
C ASP A 318 -31.11 -24.22 -12.13
N GLN A 319 -31.09 -22.91 -12.32
CA GLN A 319 -32.27 -22.08 -12.53
C GLN A 319 -32.07 -21.15 -13.73
N PRO A 320 -32.20 -21.64 -14.95
CA PRO A 320 -32.07 -20.79 -16.14
C PRO A 320 -33.29 -19.87 -16.25
N ASP A 321 -33.16 -18.61 -15.73
CA ASP A 321 -34.10 -17.55 -16.06
C ASP A 321 -33.64 -16.83 -17.34
N PRO A 322 -34.35 -16.97 -18.47
CA PRO A 322 -33.91 -16.42 -19.75
C PRO A 322 -33.82 -14.89 -19.79
N ALA A 323 -34.56 -14.19 -18.91
CA ALA A 323 -34.63 -12.73 -18.92
C ALA A 323 -33.50 -12.08 -18.15
N THR A 324 -33.06 -12.66 -17.03
CA THR A 324 -31.98 -12.16 -16.18
C THR A 324 -30.59 -12.53 -16.71
N ASN A 325 -30.51 -13.57 -17.55
CA ASN A 325 -29.23 -14.13 -17.98
C ASN A 325 -28.49 -13.32 -19.05
N ARG A 326 -29.18 -12.58 -19.95
CA ARG A 326 -28.50 -11.94 -21.08
C ARG A 326 -27.71 -10.69 -20.70
N SER A 327 -28.27 -9.81 -19.89
CA SER A 327 -27.59 -8.58 -19.46
C SER A 327 -26.49 -8.85 -18.41
N ASN A 328 -26.65 -9.92 -17.62
CA ASN A 328 -25.65 -10.28 -16.60
C ASN A 328 -24.43 -11.04 -17.16
N LEU A 329 -24.55 -11.64 -18.34
CA LEU A 329 -23.44 -12.40 -18.91
C LEU A 329 -22.33 -11.50 -19.46
N THR A 330 -22.67 -10.34 -20.03
CA THR A 330 -21.70 -9.44 -20.67
C THR A 330 -21.16 -8.35 -19.75
N SER A 331 -21.73 -8.20 -18.54
CA SER A 331 -21.38 -7.13 -17.61
C SER A 331 -20.41 -7.58 -16.51
N VAL A 332 -19.54 -6.67 -16.06
CA VAL A 332 -18.69 -6.84 -14.86
C VAL A 332 -18.70 -5.56 -14.06
N ASN A 333 -18.61 -5.70 -12.73
CA ASN A 333 -18.55 -4.58 -11.81
C ASN A 333 -17.10 -4.12 -11.63
N LEU A 334 -16.85 -2.83 -11.90
CA LEU A 334 -15.60 -2.17 -11.55
C LEU A 334 -15.69 -1.71 -10.10
N ARG A 335 -14.79 -2.20 -9.23
CA ARG A 335 -14.85 -1.99 -7.79
C ARG A 335 -13.63 -1.21 -7.29
N ALA A 336 -13.84 -0.44 -6.21
CA ALA A 336 -12.74 0.21 -5.50
C ALA A 336 -11.82 -0.84 -4.85
N PRO A 337 -10.50 -0.84 -5.11
CA PRO A 337 -9.57 -1.79 -4.49
C PRO A 337 -9.31 -1.46 -3.00
N ARG A 338 -9.47 -0.21 -2.60
CA ARG A 338 -9.35 0.31 -1.23
C ARG A 338 -10.42 1.35 -0.95
N SER A 339 -10.65 1.64 0.32
CA SER A 339 -11.43 2.81 0.74
C SER A 339 -10.68 4.10 0.39
N GLY A 340 -11.43 5.17 0.10
CA GLY A 340 -10.84 6.46 -0.24
C GLY A 340 -11.89 7.43 -0.80
N THR A 341 -11.43 8.57 -1.30
CA THR A 341 -12.26 9.58 -1.96
C THR A 341 -11.97 9.60 -3.46
N ILE A 342 -12.99 9.69 -4.29
CA ILE A 342 -12.85 9.85 -5.74
C ILE A 342 -12.34 11.26 -6.02
N LEU A 343 -11.12 11.38 -6.51
CA LEU A 343 -10.53 12.66 -6.89
C LEU A 343 -10.91 13.07 -8.31
N GLU A 344 -10.86 12.09 -9.23
CA GLU A 344 -11.18 12.31 -10.63
C GLU A 344 -12.02 11.15 -11.17
N ARG A 345 -12.93 11.49 -12.06
CA ARG A 345 -13.79 10.55 -12.77
C ARG A 345 -13.77 10.85 -14.27
N SER A 346 -13.11 10.01 -15.04
CA SER A 346 -13.15 10.04 -16.51
C SER A 346 -14.21 9.10 -17.08
N ALA A 347 -14.80 8.23 -16.22
CA ALA A 347 -15.84 7.29 -16.58
C ALA A 347 -17.15 8.02 -16.93
N GLY A 348 -17.62 7.88 -18.16
CA GLY A 348 -18.92 8.36 -18.62
C GLY A 348 -19.80 7.22 -19.11
N VAL A 349 -21.12 7.28 -18.87
CA VAL A 349 -22.07 6.28 -19.39
C VAL A 349 -22.06 6.31 -20.92
N GLY A 350 -21.93 5.15 -21.56
CA GLY A 350 -21.80 5.00 -23.02
C GLY A 350 -20.37 5.17 -23.53
N ALA A 351 -19.42 5.58 -22.69
CA ALA A 351 -18.03 5.70 -23.10
C ALA A 351 -17.36 4.31 -23.24
N ARG A 352 -16.46 4.21 -24.21
CA ARG A 352 -15.58 3.05 -24.36
C ARG A 352 -14.44 3.16 -23.35
N ALA A 353 -14.22 2.11 -22.61
CA ALA A 353 -13.12 1.96 -21.68
C ALA A 353 -12.15 0.90 -22.22
N GLU A 354 -10.87 1.25 -22.31
CA GLU A 354 -9.79 0.35 -22.70
C GLU A 354 -8.95 0.00 -21.47
N SER A 355 -8.17 -1.08 -21.53
CA SER A 355 -7.41 -1.58 -20.38
C SER A 355 -6.28 -0.65 -19.89
N ASP A 356 -5.98 0.42 -20.61
CA ASP A 356 -5.02 1.47 -20.27
C ASP A 356 -5.67 2.81 -19.88
N THR A 357 -7.01 2.90 -20.00
CA THR A 357 -7.75 4.13 -19.72
C THR A 357 -8.01 4.26 -18.21
N ILE A 358 -7.51 5.34 -17.60
CA ILE A 358 -7.81 5.66 -16.21
C ILE A 358 -9.27 6.12 -16.11
N LEU A 359 -10.11 5.35 -15.44
CA LEU A 359 -11.53 5.65 -15.25
C LEU A 359 -11.81 6.41 -13.96
N PHE A 360 -11.09 6.10 -12.92
CA PHE A 360 -11.20 6.76 -11.62
C PHE A 360 -9.82 6.94 -11.00
N THR A 361 -9.66 8.04 -10.32
CA THR A 361 -8.52 8.30 -9.45
C THR A 361 -9.03 8.39 -8.01
N LEU A 362 -8.52 7.53 -7.14
CA LEU A 362 -8.87 7.47 -5.72
C LEU A 362 -7.66 7.83 -4.88
N ALA A 363 -7.89 8.52 -3.75
CA ALA A 363 -6.88 8.66 -2.71
C ALA A 363 -7.51 8.56 -1.33
N GLU A 364 -6.74 8.06 -0.40
CA GLU A 364 -7.05 8.16 1.02
C GLU A 364 -6.62 9.55 1.49
N LEU A 365 -7.56 10.31 2.05
CA LEU A 365 -7.33 11.69 2.48
C LEU A 365 -7.22 11.83 4.00
N ASP A 366 -7.32 10.74 4.75
CA ASP A 366 -7.24 10.76 6.22
C ASP A 366 -5.85 11.17 6.73
N HIS A 367 -4.83 10.98 5.88
CA HIS A 367 -3.48 11.49 6.08
C HIS A 367 -3.03 12.22 4.83
N VAL A 368 -2.41 13.37 5.03
CA VAL A 368 -1.84 14.17 3.95
C VAL A 368 -0.41 14.56 4.29
N TRP A 369 0.33 14.98 3.31
CA TRP A 369 1.70 15.45 3.50
C TRP A 369 1.79 16.96 3.33
N ALA A 370 2.41 17.65 4.29
CA ALA A 370 2.90 18.99 4.05
C ALA A 370 4.33 18.88 3.50
N ASN A 371 4.50 19.21 2.23
CA ASN A 371 5.79 19.19 1.55
C ASN A 371 6.43 20.58 1.63
N LEU A 372 7.34 20.76 2.59
CA LEU A 372 8.00 22.03 2.88
C LEU A 372 9.27 22.17 2.06
N LYS A 373 9.55 23.35 1.56
CA LYS A 373 10.76 23.67 0.79
C LYS A 373 11.82 24.29 1.72
N ALA A 374 12.73 23.49 2.22
CA ALA A 374 13.79 23.92 3.12
C ALA A 374 15.07 24.32 2.36
N PRO A 375 15.56 25.57 2.53
CA PRO A 375 16.84 25.98 1.94
C PRO A 375 18.01 25.09 2.40
N ALA A 376 18.96 24.85 1.50
CA ALA A 376 20.10 23.96 1.78
C ALA A 376 20.90 24.36 3.03
N ARG A 377 21.02 25.67 3.33
CA ARG A 377 21.71 26.19 4.52
C ARG A 377 21.05 25.77 5.83
N ASP A 378 19.74 25.50 5.82
CA ASP A 378 18.96 25.22 7.03
C ASP A 378 18.80 23.71 7.27
N LEU A 379 19.16 22.85 6.29
CA LEU A 379 19.00 21.39 6.35
C LEU A 379 19.78 20.73 7.49
N ALA A 380 20.91 21.31 7.89
CA ALA A 380 21.71 20.78 9.02
C ALA A 380 20.89 20.73 10.33
N HIS A 381 19.87 21.57 10.44
CA HIS A 381 19.02 21.72 11.61
C HIS A 381 17.70 20.94 11.52
N VAL A 382 17.37 20.38 10.37
CA VAL A 382 16.13 19.66 10.11
C VAL A 382 16.40 18.16 10.13
N LYS A 383 15.74 17.44 11.02
CA LYS A 383 15.92 15.97 11.18
C LYS A 383 14.58 15.26 11.16
N THR A 384 14.59 14.05 10.62
CA THR A 384 13.47 13.12 10.70
C THR A 384 13.06 12.89 12.16
N GLY A 385 11.76 12.87 12.41
CA GLY A 385 11.16 12.69 13.74
C GLY A 385 10.93 13.99 14.52
N GLN A 386 11.48 15.13 14.09
CA GLN A 386 11.18 16.43 14.70
C GLN A 386 9.71 16.79 14.49
N LEU A 387 9.15 17.55 15.45
CA LEU A 387 7.83 18.15 15.35
C LEU A 387 7.90 19.44 14.51
N ALA A 388 6.97 19.57 13.60
CA ALA A 388 6.74 20.76 12.81
C ALA A 388 5.30 21.23 13.01
N GLU A 389 5.10 22.49 13.27
CA GLU A 389 3.80 23.14 13.28
C GLU A 389 3.51 23.66 11.87
N ILE A 390 2.40 23.21 11.29
CA ILE A 390 1.97 23.60 9.95
C ILE A 390 0.81 24.58 10.09
N SER A 391 0.89 25.69 9.38
CA SER A 391 -0.15 26.72 9.37
C SER A 391 -0.57 27.04 7.95
N ALA A 392 -1.87 27.00 7.70
CA ALA A 392 -2.47 27.47 6.46
C ALA A 392 -2.77 28.97 6.53
N GLU A 393 -2.93 29.62 5.39
CA GLU A 393 -3.33 31.04 5.32
C GLU A 393 -4.71 31.30 5.93
N SER A 394 -5.58 30.30 5.97
CA SER A 394 -6.88 30.33 6.65
C SER A 394 -6.80 30.48 8.17
N GLY A 395 -5.61 30.32 8.76
CA GLY A 395 -5.40 30.29 10.21
C GLY A 395 -5.51 28.88 10.82
N THR A 396 -5.82 27.86 10.03
CA THR A 396 -5.80 26.47 10.49
C THR A 396 -4.37 26.05 10.81
N THR A 397 -4.17 25.42 11.98
CA THR A 397 -2.86 24.95 12.41
C THR A 397 -2.92 23.47 12.82
N ALA A 398 -1.88 22.73 12.52
CA ALA A 398 -1.69 21.35 12.98
C ALA A 398 -0.21 21.09 13.30
N THR A 399 0.03 20.11 14.16
CA THR A 399 1.39 19.64 14.45
C THR A 399 1.58 18.26 13.84
N GLY A 400 2.62 18.14 13.01
CA GLY A 400 3.02 16.88 12.40
C GLY A 400 4.45 16.51 12.74
N ARG A 401 4.85 15.28 12.35
CA ARG A 401 6.25 14.83 12.44
C ARG A 401 6.90 14.84 11.07
N ILE A 402 8.13 15.30 11.01
CA ILE A 402 8.97 15.19 9.82
C ILE A 402 9.24 13.70 9.56
N ALA A 403 8.64 13.17 8.49
CA ALA A 403 8.82 11.79 8.08
C ALA A 403 10.07 11.61 7.22
N VAL A 404 10.33 12.56 6.32
CA VAL A 404 11.44 12.48 5.37
C VAL A 404 12.06 13.86 5.19
N VAL A 405 13.39 13.90 5.18
CA VAL A 405 14.16 15.02 4.67
C VAL A 405 14.77 14.56 3.34
N GLY A 406 14.39 15.20 2.25
CA GLY A 406 14.80 14.83 0.90
C GLY A 406 16.30 14.84 0.74
N PRO A 407 16.89 13.80 0.14
CA PRO A 407 18.35 13.70 -0.03
C PRO A 407 18.88 14.60 -1.15
N LEU A 408 18.00 15.13 -1.98
CA LEU A 408 18.35 15.95 -3.14
C LEU A 408 17.95 17.40 -2.90
N VAL A 409 18.84 18.31 -3.28
CA VAL A 409 18.58 19.75 -3.34
C VAL A 409 18.29 20.12 -4.79
N SER A 410 17.14 20.73 -5.05
CA SER A 410 16.78 21.24 -6.37
C SER A 410 17.77 22.31 -6.80
N GLU A 411 18.30 22.21 -8.02
CA GLU A 411 19.25 23.17 -8.59
C GLU A 411 18.59 24.54 -8.82
N ASP A 412 17.31 24.55 -9.23
CA ASP A 412 16.57 25.77 -9.54
C ASP A 412 16.23 26.58 -8.29
N THR A 413 15.71 25.92 -7.25
CA THR A 413 15.23 26.59 -6.03
C THR A 413 16.23 26.57 -4.89
N ARG A 414 17.28 25.75 -4.97
CA ARG A 414 18.26 25.46 -3.91
C ARG A 414 17.62 25.03 -2.58
N THR A 415 16.48 24.33 -2.69
CA THR A 415 15.75 23.79 -1.55
C THR A 415 15.67 22.27 -1.61
N ALA A 416 15.60 21.63 -0.46
CA ALA A 416 15.23 20.23 -0.34
C ALA A 416 13.79 20.09 0.18
N ASP A 417 13.15 19.00 -0.18
CA ASP A 417 11.81 18.68 0.28
C ASP A 417 11.86 18.11 1.69
N VAL A 418 11.09 18.71 2.58
CA VAL A 418 10.86 18.21 3.94
C VAL A 418 9.41 17.82 4.06
N ARG A 419 9.16 16.52 4.20
CA ARG A 419 7.82 15.94 4.25
C ARG A 419 7.37 15.77 5.69
N VAL A 420 6.25 16.39 6.01
CA VAL A 420 5.58 16.30 7.32
C VAL A 420 4.26 15.59 7.15
N VAL A 421 4.02 14.54 7.93
CA VAL A 421 2.73 13.81 7.92
C VAL A 421 1.75 14.54 8.83
N LEU A 422 0.56 14.81 8.31
CA LEU A 422 -0.55 15.43 9.02
C LEU A 422 -1.75 14.51 9.06
N ASP A 423 -2.41 14.46 10.20
CA ASP A 423 -3.73 13.86 10.36
C ASP A 423 -4.78 14.80 9.74
N ASN A 424 -5.65 14.25 8.90
CA ASN A 424 -6.67 14.99 8.16
C ASN A 424 -8.07 14.35 8.25
N HIS A 425 -8.37 13.64 9.32
CA HIS A 425 -9.70 13.04 9.53
C HIS A 425 -10.83 14.07 9.51
N SER A 426 -10.55 15.33 9.91
CA SER A 426 -11.48 16.46 9.84
C SER A 426 -11.69 16.98 8.41
N GLY A 427 -10.76 16.69 7.47
CA GLY A 427 -10.82 17.18 6.09
C GLY A 427 -10.35 18.62 5.90
N ASP A 428 -9.71 19.24 6.89
CA ASP A 428 -9.28 20.64 6.86
C ASP A 428 -8.09 20.88 5.93
N TRP A 429 -7.31 19.84 5.65
CA TRP A 429 -6.10 19.90 4.84
C TRP A 429 -6.35 19.37 3.44
N THR A 430 -6.80 20.27 2.57
CA THR A 430 -7.04 19.93 1.15
C THR A 430 -5.73 19.93 0.37
N PRO A 431 -5.41 18.87 -0.40
CA PRO A 431 -4.27 18.85 -1.31
C PRO A 431 -4.29 20.04 -2.27
N GLY A 432 -3.13 20.66 -2.52
CA GLY A 432 -2.97 21.91 -3.25
C GLY A 432 -3.00 23.18 -2.37
N LEU A 433 -3.29 23.06 -1.09
CA LEU A 433 -3.30 24.18 -0.15
C LEU A 433 -1.87 24.63 0.18
N PHE A 434 -1.58 25.92 0.04
CA PHE A 434 -0.30 26.48 0.47
C PHE A 434 -0.26 26.62 1.99
N VAL A 435 0.89 26.24 2.55
CA VAL A 435 1.11 26.22 3.99
C VAL A 435 2.48 26.77 4.35
N ARG A 436 2.65 27.10 5.63
CA ARG A 436 3.94 27.42 6.21
C ARG A 436 4.24 26.44 7.35
N GLY A 437 5.35 25.76 7.24
CA GLY A 437 5.84 24.88 8.30
C GLY A 437 6.83 25.62 9.21
N PHE A 438 6.69 25.42 10.49
CA PHE A 438 7.57 26.00 11.51
C PHE A 438 8.24 24.86 12.28
N ILE A 439 9.56 24.93 12.37
CA ILE A 439 10.35 23.92 13.07
C ILE A 439 11.10 24.62 14.21
N ASN A 440 10.90 24.15 15.41
CA ASN A 440 11.63 24.64 16.57
C ASN A 440 13.02 23.99 16.57
N LEU A 441 14.04 24.81 16.56
CA LEU A 441 15.40 24.33 16.75
C LEU A 441 15.67 24.00 18.22
N PRO A 442 16.54 23.03 18.52
CA PRO A 442 17.00 22.81 19.89
C PRO A 442 17.48 24.13 20.47
N GLY A 443 16.97 24.49 21.63
CA GLY A 443 17.39 25.71 22.31
C GLY A 443 18.89 25.73 22.48
N THR A 444 19.53 26.79 22.03
CA THR A 444 20.96 27.00 22.35
C THR A 444 21.00 27.61 23.73
N GLU A 445 21.72 26.97 24.65
CA GLU A 445 21.95 27.54 25.96
C GLU A 445 22.64 28.90 25.81
N SER A 446 22.12 29.90 26.47
CA SER A 446 22.59 31.26 26.47
C SER A 446 23.00 31.63 27.86
N THR A 447 24.03 32.43 27.99
CA THR A 447 24.57 32.84 29.29
C THR A 447 23.55 33.68 30.07
N LEU A 448 22.78 34.49 29.37
CA LEU A 448 21.74 35.35 29.96
C LEU A 448 20.63 35.63 28.96
N VAL A 449 19.39 35.47 29.37
CA VAL A 449 18.22 35.75 28.54
C VAL A 449 17.25 36.65 29.27
N VAL A 450 16.76 37.68 28.58
CA VAL A 450 15.73 38.60 29.11
C VAL A 450 14.54 38.69 28.17
N PRO A 451 13.31 38.92 28.63
CA PRO A 451 12.17 39.19 27.79
C PRO A 451 12.41 40.42 26.88
N LYS A 452 11.96 40.36 25.63
CA LYS A 452 12.08 41.52 24.69
C LYS A 452 11.45 42.80 25.25
N LYS A 453 10.39 42.70 26.08
CA LYS A 453 9.75 43.81 26.73
C LYS A 453 10.66 44.57 27.72
N ALA A 454 11.66 43.89 28.29
CA ALA A 454 12.63 44.48 29.21
C ALA A 454 13.68 45.32 28.49
N LEU A 455 14.01 44.96 27.22
CA LEU A 455 14.99 45.67 26.42
C LEU A 455 14.39 46.93 25.82
N GLN A 456 15.04 48.07 26.06
CA GLN A 456 14.65 49.35 25.51
C GLN A 456 15.80 49.96 24.70
N ASN A 457 15.46 50.77 23.71
CA ASN A 457 16.42 51.50 22.88
C ASN A 457 16.17 52.98 22.97
N ILE A 458 17.19 53.76 23.29
CA ILE A 458 17.19 55.25 23.26
C ILE A 458 18.40 55.66 22.43
N ASN A 459 18.22 56.50 21.41
CA ASN A 459 19.22 57.08 20.55
C ASN A 459 20.17 56.03 19.86
N GLY A 460 19.64 54.82 19.64
CA GLY A 460 20.42 53.73 19.01
C GLY A 460 21.15 52.80 19.99
N GLU A 461 21.14 53.08 21.28
CA GLU A 461 21.71 52.26 22.32
C GLU A 461 20.66 51.39 23.00
N ASP A 462 20.94 50.10 23.11
CA ASP A 462 20.12 49.13 23.79
C ASP A 462 20.46 49.08 25.29
N PHE A 463 19.44 49.11 26.16
CA PHE A 463 19.67 49.04 27.61
C PHE A 463 18.52 48.34 28.33
N VAL A 464 18.76 47.92 29.56
CA VAL A 464 17.75 47.42 30.48
C VAL A 464 17.74 48.31 31.74
N PHE A 465 16.60 48.39 32.40
CA PHE A 465 16.50 49.10 33.71
C PHE A 465 16.92 48.17 34.83
N VAL A 466 17.80 48.65 35.71
CA VAL A 466 18.27 47.93 36.88
C VAL A 466 17.95 48.76 38.12
N PRO A 467 17.35 48.18 39.18
CA PRO A 467 17.08 48.92 40.42
C PRO A 467 18.37 49.27 41.12
N SER A 468 18.54 50.55 41.52
CA SER A 468 19.68 51.06 42.30
C SER A 468 19.29 51.47 43.70
N GLY A 469 17.99 51.42 44.07
CA GLY A 469 17.42 51.73 45.37
C GLY A 469 15.95 51.26 45.42
N GLU A 470 15.17 51.68 46.45
CA GLU A 470 13.77 51.29 46.58
C GLU A 470 12.92 51.88 45.43
N ASP A 471 13.20 53.14 45.04
CA ASP A 471 12.42 53.89 44.04
C ASP A 471 13.31 54.44 42.92
N THR A 472 14.55 53.97 42.79
CA THR A 472 15.52 54.49 41.84
C THR A 472 15.95 53.41 40.85
N PHE A 473 15.85 53.72 39.54
CA PHE A 473 16.23 52.84 38.44
C PHE A 473 17.30 53.52 37.62
N ILE A 474 18.30 52.74 37.23
CA ILE A 474 19.38 53.20 36.34
C ILE A 474 19.30 52.44 35.02
N THR A 475 19.73 53.08 33.96
CA THR A 475 19.88 52.43 32.63
C THR A 475 21.22 51.68 32.62
N ALA A 476 21.18 50.39 32.35
CA ALA A 476 22.37 49.56 32.12
C ALA A 476 22.50 49.30 30.62
N PRO A 477 23.48 49.90 29.92
CA PRO A 477 23.71 49.61 28.51
C PRO A 477 24.07 48.14 28.34
N VAL A 478 23.42 47.51 27.34
CA VAL A 478 23.61 46.07 27.07
C VAL A 478 23.90 45.83 25.61
N VAL A 479 24.70 44.81 25.35
CA VAL A 479 24.91 44.29 23.99
C VAL A 479 23.99 43.08 23.81
N LYS A 480 23.01 43.20 22.91
CA LYS A 480 22.13 42.12 22.59
C LYS A 480 22.79 41.11 21.65
N GLY A 481 22.50 39.85 21.84
CA GLY A 481 22.89 38.74 20.98
C GLY A 481 21.74 38.24 20.10
N ARG A 482 21.54 36.94 20.11
CA ARG A 482 20.46 36.27 19.39
C ARG A 482 19.10 36.56 20.08
N GLU A 483 18.06 36.49 19.31
CA GLU A 483 16.69 36.69 19.83
C GLU A 483 15.72 35.66 19.28
N ASP A 484 14.69 35.34 20.04
CA ASP A 484 13.53 34.56 19.60
C ASP A 484 12.25 35.43 19.57
N SER A 485 11.09 34.82 19.51
CA SER A 485 9.80 35.56 19.47
C SER A 485 9.52 36.39 20.74
N THR A 486 10.04 35.96 21.90
CA THR A 486 9.70 36.48 23.21
C THR A 486 10.87 37.02 23.99
N SER A 487 12.07 36.56 23.70
CA SER A 487 13.28 36.74 24.51
C SER A 487 14.47 37.16 23.67
N VAL A 488 15.45 37.78 24.31
CA VAL A 488 16.71 38.22 23.71
C VAL A 488 17.88 37.82 24.60
N GLU A 489 18.96 37.39 24.00
CA GLU A 489 20.23 37.11 24.66
C GLU A 489 20.95 38.44 24.98
N ILE A 490 21.47 38.54 26.19
CA ILE A 490 22.38 39.61 26.57
C ILE A 490 23.79 39.08 26.63
N VAL A 491 24.64 39.55 25.71
CA VAL A 491 26.03 39.14 25.59
C VAL A 491 26.90 39.84 26.64
N SER A 492 26.63 41.12 26.91
CA SER A 492 27.35 41.89 27.91
C SER A 492 26.49 43.07 28.43
N GLY A 493 26.87 43.66 29.56
CA GLY A 493 26.20 44.79 30.15
C GLY A 493 25.27 44.43 31.32
N LEU A 494 24.88 43.15 31.47
CA LEU A 494 24.08 42.68 32.59
C LEU A 494 24.76 41.46 33.21
N GLN A 495 24.92 41.44 34.55
CA GLN A 495 25.53 40.31 35.25
C GLN A 495 24.52 39.22 35.57
N PRO A 496 24.91 37.93 35.51
CA PRO A 496 24.07 36.85 36.02
C PRO A 496 23.72 37.10 37.50
N GLY A 497 22.44 36.93 37.82
CA GLY A 497 21.93 37.20 39.17
C GLY A 497 21.54 38.65 39.42
N ALA A 498 21.81 39.60 38.54
CA ALA A 498 21.35 40.98 38.67
C ALA A 498 19.84 41.09 38.53
N LYS A 499 19.20 41.94 39.35
CA LYS A 499 17.79 42.27 39.18
C LYS A 499 17.60 43.29 38.06
N TYR A 500 16.60 43.11 37.25
CA TYR A 500 16.24 44.04 36.18
C TYR A 500 14.70 44.15 36.07
N VAL A 501 14.22 45.21 35.42
CA VAL A 501 12.82 45.42 35.17
C VAL A 501 12.40 44.56 33.96
N ALA A 502 11.58 43.55 34.21
CA ALA A 502 11.07 42.63 33.17
C ALA A 502 9.81 43.18 32.50
N GLU A 503 8.94 43.84 33.24
CA GLU A 503 7.74 44.52 32.73
C GLU A 503 7.68 45.96 33.31
N GLY A 504 7.14 46.93 32.54
CA GLY A 504 7.11 48.33 32.88
C GLY A 504 8.31 49.13 32.35
N SER A 505 9.22 48.50 31.58
CA SER A 505 10.41 49.15 31.02
C SER A 505 10.06 50.25 30.00
N PHE A 506 8.96 50.11 29.26
CA PHE A 506 8.50 51.11 28.30
C PHE A 506 8.02 52.36 28.99
N GLU A 507 7.31 52.23 30.07
CA GLU A 507 6.81 53.34 30.92
C GLU A 507 7.98 54.11 31.55
N LEU A 508 8.99 53.39 32.04
CA LEU A 508 10.23 54.02 32.56
C LEU A 508 10.97 54.82 31.48
N LYS A 509 11.07 54.27 30.27
CA LYS A 509 11.63 54.96 29.10
C LYS A 509 10.85 56.23 28.79
N ALA A 510 9.53 56.16 28.78
CA ALA A 510 8.67 57.33 28.51
C ALA A 510 8.93 58.45 29.52
N ILE A 511 9.11 58.14 30.80
CA ILE A 511 9.40 59.14 31.85
C ILE A 511 10.77 59.79 31.60
N ILE A 512 11.79 59.01 31.22
CA ILE A 512 13.14 59.57 30.91
C ILE A 512 13.03 60.55 29.72
N ILE A 513 12.33 60.17 28.63
CA ILE A 513 12.23 61.02 27.46
C ILE A 513 11.41 62.29 27.73
N THR A 514 10.32 62.19 28.48
CA THR A 514 9.48 63.32 28.85
C THR A 514 10.12 64.21 29.89
N GLY A 515 10.87 63.64 30.86
CA GLY A 515 11.64 64.38 31.86
C GLY A 515 12.88 65.09 31.31
N ALA A 516 13.45 64.61 30.18
CA ALA A 516 14.55 65.26 29.44
C ALA A 516 14.07 66.44 28.56
N MET A 517 12.76 66.54 28.29
CA MET A 517 12.16 67.71 27.68
C MET A 517 11.80 68.71 28.78
N ASP A 518 12.83 69.45 29.24
CA ASP A 518 12.74 70.44 30.31
C ASP A 518 11.72 71.58 29.98
N PRO A 519 10.88 72.02 30.95
CA PRO A 519 9.87 73.07 30.72
C PRO A 519 10.45 74.50 30.60
N HIS A 520 11.77 74.67 30.56
CA HIS A 520 12.39 76.03 30.53
C HIS A 520 12.72 76.64 29.17
N ALA A 521 12.25 76.04 28.05
CA ALA A 521 12.43 76.64 26.73
C ALA A 521 11.27 77.58 26.33
N GLY A 522 10.56 78.18 27.27
CA GLY A 522 9.36 78.99 27.02
C GLY A 522 9.27 80.38 27.65
N HIS A 523 10.36 81.06 27.95
CA HIS A 523 10.39 82.50 28.29
C HIS A 523 11.52 83.22 27.55
N GLY A 524 11.26 83.66 26.39
CA GLY A 524 12.00 84.69 25.66
C GLY A 524 11.03 85.72 25.15
N HIS A 525 11.10 86.91 25.72
CA HIS A 525 10.36 88.11 25.35
C HIS A 525 10.51 88.51 23.91
#